data_64b7263181726eed5da8dd6301bcd61b
#
_entry.id   64b7263181726eed5da8dd6301bcd61b
#
_cell.length_a   1.000
_cell.length_b   1.000
_cell.length_c   1.000
_cell.angle_alpha   90.00
_cell.angle_beta   90.00
_cell.angle_gamma   90.00
#
_symmetry.space_group_name_H-M   'P 1'
#
loop_
_entity.id
_entity.type
_entity.pdbx_description
1 polymer ?
#
loop_
_entity_poly.entity_id
_entity_poly.type
_entity_poly.pdbx_seq_one_letter_code
_entity_poly.pdbx_strand_id
1 'polypeptide(L)'
;QSGIRRLIEFLTAHRLPPELAVRLYRVYGELATDALRDDPYLLTDEYYRADFSQVDAFAIALGVSADDERRVEAGILFELSYNLGAGHTFIPQDKLRTATCALLDLDGEMIDAGMLRLQEQGRMELSQIAGLTACYLPELYEAETYVCRRILSMADGEYPEPGRIDDLVAEIENRQGIDYAPEQRSAIRAAASRQLLIVTGGPGTGKTTV
;
A
#
# COMPACT_ATOMS: atom_id res chain seq x y z
N GLN A 1 -14.10 -31.33 15.22
CA GLN A 1 -15.35 -30.70 14.71
C GLN A 1 -16.05 -29.81 15.75
N SER A 2 -15.90 -30.07 17.07
CA SER A 2 -16.57 -29.23 18.09
C SER A 2 -15.97 -27.84 18.26
N GLY A 3 -14.66 -27.67 18.10
CA GLY A 3 -13.96 -26.41 18.31
C GLY A 3 -14.28 -25.33 17.28
N ILE A 4 -14.21 -25.67 15.99
CA ILE A 4 -14.59 -24.72 14.92
C ILE A 4 -16.06 -24.29 15.05
N ARG A 5 -16.96 -25.21 15.41
CA ARG A 5 -18.38 -24.88 15.59
C ARG A 5 -18.58 -23.87 16.73
N ARG A 6 -17.93 -24.08 17.87
CA ARG A 6 -17.96 -23.13 18.99
C ARG A 6 -17.42 -21.76 18.60
N LEU A 7 -16.34 -21.75 17.81
CA LEU A 7 -15.76 -20.50 17.29
C LEU A 7 -16.70 -19.77 16.35
N ILE A 8 -17.38 -20.47 15.43
CA ILE A 8 -18.42 -19.89 14.56
C ILE A 8 -19.56 -19.29 15.39
N GLU A 9 -20.05 -20.03 16.40
CA GLU A 9 -21.10 -19.55 17.30
C GLU A 9 -20.64 -18.29 18.06
N PHE A 10 -19.39 -18.27 18.54
CA PHE A 10 -18.79 -17.10 19.21
C PHE A 10 -18.68 -15.89 18.28
N LEU A 11 -18.14 -16.05 17.08
CA LEU A 11 -18.01 -14.96 16.09
C LEU A 11 -19.39 -14.39 15.72
N THR A 12 -20.36 -15.28 15.45
CA THR A 12 -21.71 -14.87 15.08
C THR A 12 -22.41 -14.12 16.22
N ALA A 13 -22.25 -14.56 17.46
CA ALA A 13 -22.81 -13.89 18.64
C ALA A 13 -22.27 -12.45 18.81
N HIS A 14 -21.04 -12.22 18.35
CA HIS A 14 -20.39 -10.90 18.38
C HIS A 14 -20.46 -10.14 17.04
N ARG A 15 -21.32 -10.59 16.11
CA ARG A 15 -21.50 -9.97 14.77
C ARG A 15 -20.23 -9.90 13.93
N LEU A 16 -19.30 -10.81 14.17
CA LEU A 16 -18.11 -10.97 13.36
C LEU A 16 -18.36 -12.01 12.26
N PRO A 17 -17.68 -11.88 11.08
CA PRO A 17 -17.82 -12.81 9.98
C PRO A 17 -17.47 -14.25 10.38
N PRO A 18 -18.40 -15.23 10.26
CA PRO A 18 -18.15 -16.62 10.66
C PRO A 18 -17.06 -17.31 9.83
N GLU A 19 -16.80 -16.83 8.62
CA GLU A 19 -15.73 -17.31 7.73
C GLU A 19 -14.31 -17.12 8.32
N LEU A 20 -14.14 -16.22 9.28
CA LEU A 20 -12.89 -16.05 10.02
C LEU A 20 -12.55 -17.27 10.88
N ALA A 21 -13.54 -18.07 11.25
CA ALA A 21 -13.36 -19.24 12.12
C ALA A 21 -12.32 -20.21 11.57
N VAL A 22 -12.31 -20.47 10.27
CA VAL A 22 -11.37 -21.40 9.65
C VAL A 22 -9.92 -20.90 9.75
N ARG A 23 -9.71 -19.59 9.52
CA ARG A 23 -8.38 -18.97 9.62
C ARG A 23 -7.89 -18.93 11.06
N LEU A 24 -8.75 -18.50 11.99
CA LEU A 24 -8.46 -18.45 13.41
C LEU A 24 -8.15 -19.86 13.99
N TYR A 25 -8.96 -20.85 13.65
CA TYR A 25 -8.75 -22.21 14.12
C TYR A 25 -7.47 -22.83 13.58
N ARG A 26 -7.07 -22.47 12.35
CA ARG A 26 -5.80 -22.90 11.76
C ARG A 26 -4.60 -22.39 12.54
N VAL A 27 -4.67 -21.18 13.08
CA VAL A 27 -3.55 -20.54 13.80
C VAL A 27 -3.57 -20.90 15.28
N TYR A 28 -4.73 -20.80 15.92
CA TYR A 28 -4.87 -20.88 17.39
C TYR A 28 -5.52 -22.19 17.89
N GLY A 29 -6.12 -22.99 16.99
CA GLY A 29 -6.82 -24.22 17.39
C GLY A 29 -7.94 -23.95 18.39
N GLU A 30 -7.98 -24.72 19.45
CA GLU A 30 -8.97 -24.59 20.52
C GLU A 30 -8.81 -23.28 21.34
N LEU A 31 -7.64 -22.63 21.27
CA LEU A 31 -7.34 -21.37 21.98
C LEU A 31 -7.83 -20.13 21.22
N ALA A 32 -8.44 -20.28 20.03
CA ALA A 32 -8.84 -19.16 19.19
C ALA A 32 -9.77 -18.14 19.89
N THR A 33 -10.70 -18.62 20.71
CA THR A 33 -11.61 -17.74 21.46
C THR A 33 -10.88 -16.97 22.56
N ASP A 34 -9.91 -17.59 23.22
CA ASP A 34 -9.12 -16.94 24.27
C ASP A 34 -8.16 -15.92 23.65
N ALA A 35 -7.54 -16.23 22.51
CA ALA A 35 -6.72 -15.29 21.75
C ALA A 35 -7.52 -14.03 21.32
N LEU A 36 -8.76 -14.20 20.87
CA LEU A 36 -9.64 -13.08 20.51
C LEU A 36 -10.07 -12.23 21.72
N ARG A 37 -10.21 -12.82 22.89
CA ARG A 37 -10.52 -12.09 24.13
C ARG A 37 -9.30 -11.35 24.66
N ASP A 38 -8.12 -11.92 24.47
CA ASP A 38 -6.87 -11.31 24.87
C ASP A 38 -6.49 -10.16 23.96
N ASP A 39 -6.56 -10.36 22.65
CA ASP A 39 -6.33 -9.31 21.65
C ASP A 39 -7.33 -9.37 20.49
N PRO A 40 -8.45 -8.63 20.57
CA PRO A 40 -9.43 -8.57 19.47
C PRO A 40 -8.88 -7.95 18.19
N TYR A 41 -7.91 -7.02 18.29
CA TYR A 41 -7.37 -6.30 17.15
C TYR A 41 -6.48 -7.14 16.25
N LEU A 42 -6.11 -8.37 16.66
CA LEU A 42 -5.46 -9.32 15.76
C LEU A 42 -6.28 -9.59 14.48
N LEU A 43 -7.62 -9.40 14.53
CA LEU A 43 -8.50 -9.57 13.38
C LEU A 43 -8.31 -8.47 12.30
N THR A 44 -7.70 -7.35 12.64
CA THR A 44 -7.39 -6.29 11.67
C THR A 44 -6.12 -6.58 10.88
N ASP A 45 -5.33 -7.58 11.28
CA ASP A 45 -4.14 -8.03 10.57
C ASP A 45 -4.47 -8.43 9.13
N GLU A 46 -3.51 -8.25 8.21
CA GLU A 46 -3.65 -8.55 6.78
C GLU A 46 -4.11 -9.99 6.51
N TYR A 47 -3.75 -10.93 7.35
CA TYR A 47 -4.16 -12.32 7.23
C TYR A 47 -5.67 -12.51 7.42
N TYR A 48 -6.29 -11.77 8.34
CA TYR A 48 -7.73 -11.88 8.64
C TYR A 48 -8.55 -10.88 7.85
N ARG A 49 -8.08 -9.66 7.70
CA ARG A 49 -8.73 -8.56 6.96
C ARG A 49 -10.17 -8.30 7.40
N ALA A 50 -10.42 -8.37 8.69
CA ALA A 50 -11.71 -7.99 9.23
C ALA A 50 -11.86 -6.46 9.19
N ASP A 51 -13.10 -6.01 9.04
CA ASP A 51 -13.42 -4.58 9.06
C ASP A 51 -13.11 -3.97 10.43
N PHE A 52 -12.36 -2.87 10.45
CA PHE A 52 -11.95 -2.21 11.69
C PHE A 52 -13.13 -1.83 12.56
N SER A 53 -14.21 -1.30 12.00
CA SER A 53 -15.36 -0.83 12.79
C SER A 53 -16.08 -1.99 13.50
N GLN A 54 -16.14 -3.16 12.85
CA GLN A 54 -16.71 -4.37 13.46
C GLN A 54 -15.81 -4.91 14.58
N VAL A 55 -14.49 -4.92 14.35
CA VAL A 55 -13.51 -5.36 15.35
C VAL A 55 -13.49 -4.42 16.54
N ASP A 56 -13.52 -3.10 16.32
CA ASP A 56 -13.52 -2.10 17.38
C ASP A 56 -14.78 -2.19 18.24
N ALA A 57 -15.96 -2.34 17.63
CA ALA A 57 -17.22 -2.57 18.36
C ALA A 57 -17.17 -3.86 19.18
N PHE A 58 -16.58 -4.93 18.65
CA PHE A 58 -16.36 -6.18 19.37
C PHE A 58 -15.41 -6.00 20.56
N ALA A 59 -14.27 -5.33 20.36
CA ALA A 59 -13.28 -5.07 21.40
C ALA A 59 -13.87 -4.26 22.57
N ILE A 60 -14.60 -3.19 22.26
CA ILE A 60 -15.30 -2.38 23.28
C ILE A 60 -16.34 -3.22 24.02
N ALA A 61 -17.10 -4.07 23.33
CA ALA A 61 -18.08 -4.97 23.96
C ALA A 61 -17.41 -6.02 24.90
N LEU A 62 -16.15 -6.37 24.66
CA LEU A 62 -15.34 -7.20 25.57
C LEU A 62 -14.77 -6.42 26.77
N GLY A 63 -14.91 -5.09 26.80
CA GLY A 63 -14.41 -4.23 27.87
C GLY A 63 -13.00 -3.66 27.62
N VAL A 64 -12.53 -3.69 26.37
CA VAL A 64 -11.29 -2.99 25.99
C VAL A 64 -11.51 -1.48 26.20
N SER A 65 -10.54 -0.82 26.86
CA SER A 65 -10.60 0.61 27.12
C SER A 65 -10.52 1.43 25.83
N ALA A 66 -11.20 2.58 25.79
CA ALA A 66 -11.19 3.47 24.64
C ALA A 66 -9.78 3.96 24.26
N ASP A 67 -8.89 4.07 25.25
CA ASP A 67 -7.50 4.51 25.14
C ASP A 67 -6.49 3.34 25.11
N ASP A 68 -6.96 2.08 24.94
CA ASP A 68 -6.07 0.92 24.84
C ASP A 68 -5.08 1.08 23.68
N GLU A 69 -3.81 0.83 23.95
CA GLU A 69 -2.72 0.99 22.98
C GLU A 69 -2.95 0.18 21.69
N ARG A 70 -3.49 -1.02 21.79
CA ARG A 70 -3.82 -1.89 20.65
C ARG A 70 -4.91 -1.27 19.78
N ARG A 71 -5.91 -0.62 20.40
CA ARG A 71 -6.95 0.12 19.70
C ARG A 71 -6.38 1.29 18.91
N VAL A 72 -5.50 2.07 19.54
CA VAL A 72 -4.82 3.20 18.90
C VAL A 72 -3.98 2.75 17.71
N GLU A 73 -3.15 1.73 17.90
CA GLU A 73 -2.29 1.18 16.84
C GLU A 73 -3.12 0.62 15.67
N ALA A 74 -4.16 -0.15 15.96
CA ALA A 74 -5.06 -0.67 14.92
C ALA A 74 -5.79 0.44 14.14
N GLY A 75 -6.21 1.52 14.82
CA GLY A 75 -6.83 2.68 14.18
C GLY A 75 -5.87 3.45 13.26
N ILE A 76 -4.62 3.64 13.68
CA ILE A 76 -3.58 4.26 12.84
C ILE A 76 -3.33 3.42 11.57
N LEU A 77 -3.16 2.11 11.73
CA LEU A 77 -2.93 1.20 10.60
C LEU A 77 -4.15 1.10 9.67
N PHE A 78 -5.36 1.19 10.23
CA PHE A 78 -6.58 1.27 9.43
C PHE A 78 -6.58 2.51 8.54
N GLU A 79 -6.29 3.69 9.08
CA GLU A 79 -6.24 4.94 8.31
C GLU A 79 -5.16 4.88 7.21
N LEU A 80 -3.97 4.34 7.52
CA LEU A 80 -2.94 4.11 6.51
C LEU A 80 -3.44 3.19 5.38
N SER A 81 -4.06 2.06 5.73
CA SER A 81 -4.55 1.08 4.76
C SER A 81 -5.73 1.60 3.93
N TYR A 82 -6.64 2.38 4.54
CA TYR A 82 -7.80 2.94 3.87
C TYR A 82 -7.41 3.85 2.70
N ASN A 83 -6.36 4.65 2.89
CA ASN A 83 -5.88 5.59 1.88
C ASN A 83 -5.18 4.91 0.68
N LEU A 84 -4.80 3.63 0.79
CA LEU A 84 -4.31 2.84 -0.35
C LEU A 84 -5.37 2.70 -1.44
N GLY A 85 -6.63 2.51 -1.05
CA GLY A 85 -7.76 2.43 -1.98
C GLY A 85 -7.96 3.70 -2.82
N ALA A 86 -7.47 4.85 -2.35
CA ALA A 86 -7.45 6.12 -3.05
C ALA A 86 -6.18 6.36 -3.91
N GLY A 87 -5.26 5.39 -3.96
CA GLY A 87 -4.03 5.46 -4.75
C GLY A 87 -2.88 6.19 -4.05
N HIS A 88 -2.97 6.43 -2.74
CA HIS A 88 -1.91 7.06 -1.96
C HIS A 88 -0.99 6.00 -1.34
N THR A 89 0.33 6.17 -1.49
CA THR A 89 1.32 5.28 -0.87
C THR A 89 1.69 5.70 0.55
N PHE A 90 1.43 6.95 0.92
CA PHE A 90 1.66 7.50 2.25
C PHE A 90 0.60 8.53 2.66
N ILE A 91 0.57 8.86 3.93
CA ILE A 91 -0.22 9.97 4.48
C ILE A 91 0.72 10.93 5.21
N PRO A 92 0.59 12.27 5.04
CA PRO A 92 1.27 13.23 5.91
C PRO A 92 0.90 13.01 7.37
N GLN A 93 1.89 13.09 8.27
CA GLN A 93 1.73 12.76 9.69
C GLN A 93 0.62 13.57 10.38
N ASP A 94 0.51 14.86 10.08
CA ASP A 94 -0.53 15.73 10.61
C ASP A 94 -1.94 15.31 10.18
N LYS A 95 -2.08 14.87 8.93
CA LYS A 95 -3.35 14.35 8.41
C LYS A 95 -3.71 13.00 9.01
N LEU A 96 -2.74 12.08 9.11
CA LEU A 96 -2.92 10.78 9.76
C LEU A 96 -3.36 10.96 11.21
N ARG A 97 -2.68 11.84 11.95
CA ARG A 97 -3.03 12.20 13.32
C ARG A 97 -4.48 12.69 13.43
N THR A 98 -4.84 13.67 12.59
CA THR A 98 -6.19 14.26 12.61
C THR A 98 -7.27 13.23 12.26
N ALA A 99 -7.05 12.41 11.25
CA ALA A 99 -7.99 11.36 10.84
C ALA A 99 -8.17 10.31 11.95
N THR A 100 -7.08 9.86 12.57
CA THR A 100 -7.14 8.85 13.64
C THR A 100 -7.78 9.43 14.92
N CYS A 101 -7.51 10.68 15.28
CA CYS A 101 -8.22 11.36 16.38
C CYS A 101 -9.73 11.34 16.15
N ALA A 102 -10.18 11.67 14.94
CA ALA A 102 -11.59 11.68 14.58
C ALA A 102 -12.20 10.26 14.56
N LEU A 103 -11.45 9.27 14.06
CA LEU A 103 -11.89 7.88 14.01
C LEU A 103 -12.13 7.29 15.40
N LEU A 104 -11.20 7.54 16.34
CA LEU A 104 -11.17 6.90 17.66
C LEU A 104 -11.81 7.74 18.77
N ASP A 105 -12.10 9.01 18.49
CA ASP A 105 -12.51 10.03 19.49
C ASP A 105 -11.49 10.15 20.63
N LEU A 106 -10.23 10.33 20.28
CA LEU A 106 -9.09 10.42 21.19
C LEU A 106 -8.25 11.67 20.93
N ASP A 107 -7.51 12.07 21.97
CA ASP A 107 -6.57 13.19 21.90
C ASP A 107 -5.33 12.85 21.04
N GLY A 108 -4.77 13.89 20.42
CA GLY A 108 -3.62 13.73 19.54
C GLY A 108 -2.36 13.20 20.23
N GLU A 109 -2.16 13.43 21.53
CA GLU A 109 -1.00 12.91 22.27
C GLU A 109 -1.00 11.38 22.31
N MET A 110 -2.19 10.77 22.43
CA MET A 110 -2.31 9.31 22.38
C MET A 110 -1.99 8.74 20.99
N ILE A 111 -2.41 9.44 19.93
CA ILE A 111 -2.11 9.06 18.55
C ILE A 111 -0.62 9.20 18.28
N ASP A 112 0.02 10.30 18.72
CA ASP A 112 1.46 10.53 18.57
C ASP A 112 2.28 9.41 19.27
N ALA A 113 1.87 9.00 20.47
CA ALA A 113 2.48 7.89 21.19
C ALA A 113 2.26 6.54 20.43
N GLY A 114 1.09 6.31 19.87
CA GLY A 114 0.80 5.13 19.05
C GLY A 114 1.64 5.07 17.77
N MET A 115 1.83 6.21 17.09
CA MET A 115 2.70 6.29 15.92
C MET A 115 4.16 5.96 16.27
N LEU A 116 4.65 6.46 17.41
CA LEU A 116 6.01 6.15 17.86
C LEU A 116 6.17 4.65 18.13
N ARG A 117 5.22 4.03 18.83
CA ARG A 117 5.26 2.57 19.07
C ARG A 117 5.24 1.77 17.78
N LEU A 118 4.37 2.12 16.81
CA LEU A 118 4.32 1.46 15.51
C LEU A 118 5.65 1.59 14.74
N GLN A 119 6.31 2.75 14.83
CA GLN A 119 7.63 2.94 14.23
C GLN A 119 8.69 2.07 14.92
N GLU A 120 8.71 2.04 16.27
CA GLU A 120 9.63 1.19 17.03
C GLU A 120 9.43 -0.31 16.76
N GLN A 121 8.19 -0.73 16.52
CA GLN A 121 7.83 -2.10 16.14
C GLN A 121 8.13 -2.42 14.65
N GLY A 122 8.54 -1.43 13.83
CA GLY A 122 8.73 -1.59 12.40
C GLY A 122 7.42 -1.83 11.61
N ARG A 123 6.28 -1.41 12.17
CA ARG A 123 4.94 -1.52 11.55
C ARG A 123 4.51 -0.24 10.83
N MET A 124 5.26 0.83 10.96
CA MET A 124 5.10 2.09 10.26
C MET A 124 6.48 2.69 9.96
N GLU A 125 6.66 3.23 8.76
CA GLU A 125 7.86 3.94 8.34
C GLU A 125 7.59 5.44 8.21
N LEU A 126 8.56 6.25 8.64
CA LEU A 126 8.54 7.70 8.48
C LEU A 126 9.62 8.14 7.49
N SER A 127 9.25 9.04 6.56
CA SER A 127 10.20 9.62 5.61
C SER A 127 9.95 11.12 5.46
N GLN A 128 11.02 11.89 5.24
CA GLN A 128 10.92 13.32 4.96
C GLN A 128 10.80 13.53 3.44
N ILE A 129 9.68 14.09 3.00
CA ILE A 129 9.41 14.35 1.57
C ILE A 129 8.96 15.80 1.41
N ALA A 130 9.73 16.60 0.67
CA ALA A 130 9.38 17.98 0.34
C ALA A 130 8.97 18.83 1.58
N GLY A 131 9.63 18.60 2.73
CA GLY A 131 9.39 19.36 3.96
C GLY A 131 8.22 18.87 4.82
N LEU A 132 7.61 17.73 4.47
CA LEU A 132 6.60 17.06 5.30
C LEU A 132 7.09 15.69 5.78
N THR A 133 6.56 15.22 6.91
CA THR A 133 6.78 13.87 7.40
C THR A 133 5.70 12.95 6.80
N ALA A 134 6.12 12.02 5.96
CA ALA A 134 5.26 11.02 5.33
C ALA A 134 5.25 9.73 6.14
N CYS A 135 4.05 9.23 6.46
CA CYS A 135 3.83 7.97 7.16
C CYS A 135 3.44 6.89 6.14
N TYR A 136 4.16 5.76 6.15
CA TYR A 136 3.98 4.63 5.25
C TYR A 136 3.68 3.33 6.00
N LEU A 137 2.96 2.43 5.35
CA LEU A 137 3.12 1.01 5.63
C LEU A 137 4.48 0.54 5.12
N PRO A 138 5.22 -0.31 5.87
CA PRO A 138 6.60 -0.69 5.52
C PRO A 138 6.75 -1.26 4.11
N GLU A 139 5.85 -2.13 3.68
CA GLU A 139 5.86 -2.74 2.36
C GLU A 139 5.73 -1.73 1.22
N LEU A 140 5.00 -0.63 1.43
CA LEU A 140 4.85 0.43 0.43
C LEU A 140 6.09 1.32 0.37
N TYR A 141 6.67 1.62 1.52
CA TYR A 141 7.95 2.34 1.59
C TYR A 141 9.06 1.56 0.87
N GLU A 142 9.16 0.26 1.14
CA GLU A 142 10.12 -0.62 0.48
C GLU A 142 9.88 -0.68 -1.04
N ALA A 143 8.62 -0.85 -1.47
CA ALA A 143 8.26 -0.91 -2.88
C ALA A 143 8.60 0.40 -3.60
N GLU A 144 8.23 1.55 -3.04
CA GLU A 144 8.50 2.87 -3.62
C GLU A 144 10.00 3.15 -3.68
N THR A 145 10.74 2.83 -2.61
CA THR A 145 12.19 2.97 -2.55
C THR A 145 12.89 2.05 -3.56
N TYR A 146 12.42 0.82 -3.72
CA TYR A 146 12.93 -0.10 -4.72
C TYR A 146 12.72 0.44 -6.14
N VAL A 147 11.48 0.87 -6.47
CA VAL A 147 11.15 1.44 -7.79
C VAL A 147 12.01 2.67 -8.07
N CYS A 148 12.12 3.58 -7.09
CA CYS A 148 12.95 4.78 -7.23
C CYS A 148 14.41 4.43 -7.55
N ARG A 149 15.03 3.55 -6.75
CA ARG A 149 16.42 3.10 -7.00
C ARG A 149 16.58 2.43 -8.36
N ARG A 150 15.59 1.64 -8.77
CA ARG A 150 15.63 0.94 -10.06
C ARG A 150 15.54 1.92 -11.22
N ILE A 151 14.62 2.89 -11.15
CA ILE A 151 14.49 3.94 -12.17
C ILE A 151 15.76 4.77 -12.28
N LEU A 152 16.33 5.21 -11.15
CA LEU A 152 17.59 5.98 -11.16
C LEU A 152 18.73 5.18 -11.77
N SER A 153 18.87 3.90 -11.43
CA SER A 153 19.89 3.01 -12.02
C SER A 153 19.74 2.84 -13.54
N MET A 154 18.49 2.86 -14.04
CA MET A 154 18.21 2.76 -15.47
C MET A 154 18.37 4.11 -16.19
N ALA A 155 18.08 5.22 -15.51
CA ALA A 155 18.15 6.56 -16.10
C ALA A 155 19.60 6.93 -16.50
N ASP A 156 20.60 6.44 -15.77
CA ASP A 156 22.03 6.65 -16.05
C ASP A 156 22.59 5.68 -17.10
N GLY A 157 21.81 4.68 -17.50
CA GLY A 157 22.22 3.67 -18.47
C GLY A 157 22.13 4.18 -19.91
N GLU A 158 23.27 4.30 -20.59
CA GLU A 158 23.35 4.61 -22.01
C GLU A 158 23.98 3.43 -22.77
N TYR A 159 23.46 3.16 -23.95
CA TYR A 159 24.05 2.22 -24.90
C TYR A 159 24.52 2.98 -26.14
N PRO A 160 25.58 2.52 -26.82
CA PRO A 160 25.95 3.10 -28.10
C PRO A 160 24.77 3.00 -29.07
N GLU A 161 24.47 4.10 -29.77
CA GLU A 161 23.48 4.08 -30.84
C GLU A 161 23.82 3.03 -31.89
N PRO A 162 22.85 2.19 -32.32
CA PRO A 162 23.07 1.30 -33.45
C PRO A 162 23.41 2.12 -34.70
N GLY A 163 24.58 1.86 -35.32
CA GLY A 163 25.09 2.63 -36.46
C GLY A 163 24.22 2.64 -37.72
N ARG A 164 23.10 1.89 -37.70
CA ARG A 164 22.15 1.79 -38.80
C ARG A 164 20.72 2.12 -38.42
N ILE A 165 20.48 2.87 -37.31
CA ILE A 165 19.14 3.16 -36.82
C ILE A 165 18.31 3.93 -37.85
N ASP A 166 18.93 4.91 -38.56
CA ASP A 166 18.25 5.73 -39.57
C ASP A 166 17.90 4.91 -40.82
N ASP A 167 18.77 3.98 -41.23
CA ASP A 167 18.47 3.05 -42.34
C ASP A 167 17.28 2.15 -42.01
N LEU A 168 17.24 1.62 -40.76
CA LEU A 168 16.13 0.78 -40.30
C LEU A 168 14.81 1.55 -40.21
N VAL A 169 14.85 2.79 -39.73
CA VAL A 169 13.67 3.66 -39.69
C VAL A 169 13.15 3.91 -41.10
N ALA A 170 14.02 4.26 -42.05
CA ALA A 170 13.64 4.49 -43.45
C ALA A 170 13.08 3.21 -44.13
N GLU A 171 13.63 2.05 -43.80
CA GLU A 171 13.15 0.76 -44.29
C GLU A 171 11.73 0.44 -43.76
N ILE A 172 11.45 0.74 -42.48
CA ILE A 172 10.13 0.55 -41.87
C ILE A 172 9.12 1.54 -42.49
N GLU A 173 9.48 2.82 -42.64
CA GLU A 173 8.64 3.83 -43.27
C GLU A 173 8.22 3.40 -44.69
N ASN A 174 9.19 2.97 -45.50
CA ASN A 174 8.90 2.48 -46.85
C ASN A 174 8.00 1.25 -46.87
N ARG A 175 8.22 0.30 -45.95
CA ARG A 175 7.42 -0.94 -45.88
C ARG A 175 5.99 -0.70 -45.41
N GLN A 176 5.79 0.25 -44.49
CA GLN A 176 4.48 0.55 -43.91
C GLN A 176 3.73 1.70 -44.59
N GLY A 177 4.40 2.45 -45.49
CA GLY A 177 3.82 3.60 -46.17
C GLY A 177 3.53 4.77 -45.21
N ILE A 178 4.40 4.97 -44.22
CA ILE A 178 4.28 6.04 -43.21
C ILE A 178 5.54 6.88 -43.21
N ASP A 179 5.41 8.13 -42.80
CA ASP A 179 6.54 9.02 -42.51
C ASP A 179 6.48 9.39 -41.03
N TYR A 180 7.53 9.09 -40.27
CA TYR A 180 7.64 9.52 -38.88
C TYR A 180 8.01 11.01 -38.79
N ALA A 181 7.29 11.73 -37.92
CA ALA A 181 7.66 13.11 -37.58
C ALA A 181 9.05 13.18 -36.93
N PRO A 182 9.75 14.32 -36.98
CA PRO A 182 11.08 14.48 -36.40
C PRO A 182 11.15 14.05 -34.92
N GLU A 183 10.13 14.38 -34.14
CA GLU A 183 10.02 14.01 -32.72
C GLU A 183 9.86 12.51 -32.52
N GLN A 184 9.13 11.84 -33.41
CA GLN A 184 8.95 10.39 -33.41
C GLN A 184 10.27 9.68 -33.75
N ARG A 185 11.00 10.16 -34.78
CA ARG A 185 12.34 9.63 -35.10
C ARG A 185 13.33 9.83 -33.94
N SER A 186 13.28 10.99 -33.26
CA SER A 186 14.08 11.26 -32.08
C SER A 186 13.76 10.29 -30.93
N ALA A 187 12.48 9.98 -30.70
CA ALA A 187 12.04 8.99 -29.69
C ALA A 187 12.56 7.58 -30.03
N ILE A 188 12.51 7.17 -31.30
CA ILE A 188 13.05 5.87 -31.74
C ILE A 188 14.56 5.75 -31.48
N ARG A 189 15.33 6.79 -31.85
CA ARG A 189 16.78 6.83 -31.56
C ARG A 189 17.07 6.77 -30.06
N ALA A 190 16.36 7.57 -29.25
CA ALA A 190 16.49 7.55 -27.80
C ALA A 190 16.16 6.17 -27.21
N ALA A 191 15.12 5.48 -27.71
CA ALA A 191 14.77 4.14 -27.28
C ALA A 191 15.86 3.09 -27.60
N ALA A 192 16.59 3.29 -28.67
CA ALA A 192 17.68 2.40 -29.06
C ALA A 192 18.97 2.58 -28.24
N SER A 193 19.14 3.73 -27.56
CA SER A 193 20.36 4.10 -26.84
C SER A 193 20.20 4.24 -25.33
N ARG A 194 18.99 4.11 -24.80
CA ARG A 194 18.72 4.30 -23.36
C ARG A 194 17.98 3.13 -22.76
N GLN A 195 18.26 2.83 -21.48
CA GLN A 195 17.54 1.81 -20.72
C GLN A 195 16.16 2.28 -20.28
N LEU A 196 15.97 3.58 -20.09
CA LEU A 196 14.72 4.18 -19.69
C LEU A 196 14.39 5.35 -20.61
N LEU A 197 13.19 5.33 -21.18
CA LEU A 197 12.66 6.42 -21.99
C LEU A 197 11.21 6.68 -21.60
N ILE A 198 10.86 7.94 -21.40
CA ILE A 198 9.50 8.40 -21.18
C ILE A 198 9.04 9.16 -22.42
N VAL A 199 8.03 8.62 -23.13
CA VAL A 199 7.42 9.24 -24.29
C VAL A 199 6.11 9.87 -23.87
N THR A 200 6.03 11.22 -23.97
CA THR A 200 4.83 11.98 -23.63
C THR A 200 4.28 12.70 -24.85
N GLY A 201 3.01 13.05 -24.82
CA GLY A 201 2.35 13.80 -25.89
C GLY A 201 0.84 13.77 -25.76
N GLY A 202 0.14 14.71 -26.39
CA GLY A 202 -1.31 14.81 -26.41
C GLY A 202 -2.00 13.62 -27.08
N PRO A 203 -3.34 13.52 -27.01
CA PRO A 203 -4.10 12.52 -27.76
C PRO A 203 -3.86 12.69 -29.27
N GLY A 204 -3.72 11.57 -29.99
CA GLY A 204 -3.55 11.56 -31.45
C GLY A 204 -2.16 11.96 -31.97
N THR A 205 -1.15 12.14 -31.11
CA THR A 205 0.22 12.51 -31.55
C THR A 205 1.06 11.33 -32.03
N GLY A 206 0.46 10.16 -32.20
CA GLY A 206 1.13 8.98 -32.75
C GLY A 206 2.11 8.27 -31.78
N LYS A 207 1.94 8.44 -30.45
CA LYS A 207 2.80 7.74 -29.44
C LYS A 207 2.81 6.22 -29.57
N THR A 208 1.70 5.63 -29.98
CA THR A 208 1.55 4.17 -30.18
C THR A 208 1.98 3.72 -31.56
N THR A 209 2.29 4.62 -32.47
CA THR A 209 2.80 4.34 -33.83
C THR A 209 4.33 4.19 -33.84
N VAL A 210 4.99 4.74 -32.81
CA VAL A 210 6.43 4.61 -32.51
C VAL A 210 6.67 3.40 -31.64
#